data_f8d588b3830aacc16b32eac24a80288f
#
_entry.id   f8d588b3830aacc16b32eac24a80288f
#
_cell.length_a   1.000
_cell.length_b   1.000
_cell.length_c   1.000
_cell.angle_alpha   90.00
_cell.angle_beta   90.00
_cell.angle_gamma   90.00
#
_symmetry.space_group_name_H-M   'P 1'
#
loop_
_entity.id
_entity.type
_entity.pdbx_description
1 polymer ?
#
loop_
_entity_poly.entity_id
_entity_poly.type
_entity_poly.pdbx_seq_one_letter_code
_entity_poly.pdbx_strand_id
1 'polypeptide(L)'
;MVSLLSRQGYAATSLADVLAVANAPRGSIYHYFPGGKDELVTAAIDRTLDVALQTLESMRGLELSEIVARFAASWRGILERTECTGACAIMAVSVGADKPELKALAADAFARWEDALADILRSGGMPAAGSLKQAQFLLSAYEGAVLLGRAQHSLAVFDAVDEVIRSTVLAR
;
A
#
# COMPACT_ATOMS: atom_id res chain seq x y z
N MET A 1 -1.73 -14.66 0.43
CA MET A 1 -0.96 -13.89 1.44
C MET A 1 -1.37 -12.42 1.46
N VAL A 2 -1.20 -11.63 0.37
CA VAL A 2 -1.51 -10.17 0.36
C VAL A 2 -2.90 -9.85 0.95
N SER A 3 -3.96 -10.52 0.48
CA SER A 3 -5.33 -10.30 0.97
C SER A 3 -5.49 -10.59 2.48
N LEU A 4 -4.80 -11.61 3.00
CA LEU A 4 -4.84 -11.95 4.43
C LEU A 4 -4.09 -10.91 5.26
N LEU A 5 -2.88 -10.49 4.83
CA LEU A 5 -2.13 -9.42 5.49
C LEU A 5 -2.96 -8.12 5.54
N SER A 6 -3.61 -7.77 4.43
CA SER A 6 -4.46 -6.58 4.32
C SER A 6 -5.66 -6.63 5.29
N ARG A 7 -6.27 -7.78 5.49
CA ARG A 7 -7.51 -7.91 6.30
C ARG A 7 -7.26 -8.18 7.77
N GLN A 8 -6.35 -9.08 8.11
CA GLN A 8 -6.16 -9.54 9.50
C GLN A 8 -4.78 -9.24 10.08
N GLY A 9 -3.89 -8.65 9.27
CA GLY A 9 -2.53 -8.29 9.71
C GLY A 9 -1.56 -9.46 9.74
N TYR A 10 -0.29 -9.15 10.04
CA TYR A 10 0.79 -10.15 10.03
C TYR A 10 0.62 -11.23 11.11
N ALA A 11 0.35 -10.81 12.35
CA ALA A 11 0.30 -11.74 13.48
C ALA A 11 -0.80 -12.81 13.34
N ALA A 12 -1.98 -12.39 12.89
CA ALA A 12 -3.12 -13.29 12.72
C ALA A 12 -3.09 -14.10 11.41
N THR A 13 -2.14 -13.85 10.50
CA THR A 13 -2.02 -14.59 9.24
C THR A 13 -1.11 -15.80 9.41
N SER A 14 -1.66 -17.01 9.20
CA SER A 14 -0.93 -18.28 9.23
C SER A 14 -0.77 -18.89 7.83
N LEU A 15 0.18 -19.84 7.70
CA LEU A 15 0.31 -20.65 6.48
C LEU A 15 -0.95 -21.49 6.20
N ALA A 16 -1.64 -21.93 7.25
CA ALA A 16 -2.89 -22.67 7.13
C ALA A 16 -3.99 -21.82 6.49
N ASP A 17 -4.11 -20.55 6.87
CA ASP A 17 -5.07 -19.61 6.27
C ASP A 17 -4.77 -19.40 4.79
N VAL A 18 -3.48 -19.26 4.43
CA VAL A 18 -3.07 -19.09 3.03
C VAL A 18 -3.45 -20.30 2.20
N LEU A 19 -3.18 -21.52 2.70
CA LEU A 19 -3.54 -22.77 2.02
C LEU A 19 -5.05 -22.90 1.86
N ALA A 20 -5.82 -22.54 2.90
CA ALA A 20 -7.28 -22.56 2.85
C ALA A 20 -7.83 -21.61 1.77
N VAL A 21 -7.32 -20.36 1.71
CA VAL A 21 -7.76 -19.37 0.70
C VAL A 21 -7.32 -19.78 -0.71
N ALA A 22 -6.12 -20.40 -0.84
CA ALA A 22 -5.60 -20.86 -2.12
C ALA A 22 -6.21 -22.21 -2.59
N ASN A 23 -7.00 -22.87 -1.73
CA ASN A 23 -7.46 -24.23 -1.96
C ASN A 23 -6.34 -25.20 -2.34
N ALA A 24 -5.19 -25.08 -1.64
CA ALA A 24 -3.96 -25.80 -1.95
C ALA A 24 -3.64 -26.88 -0.90
N PRO A 25 -3.03 -28.01 -1.31
CA PRO A 25 -2.61 -29.06 -0.38
C PRO A 25 -1.54 -28.54 0.60
N ARG A 26 -1.54 -29.08 1.84
CA ARG A 26 -0.58 -28.65 2.89
C ARG A 26 0.89 -28.78 2.48
N GLY A 27 1.25 -29.81 1.72
CA GLY A 27 2.63 -30.05 1.27
C GLY A 27 3.11 -29.07 0.21
N SER A 28 2.24 -28.41 -0.54
CA SER A 28 2.61 -27.56 -1.66
C SER A 28 3.35 -26.30 -1.21
N ILE A 29 3.05 -25.74 -0.03
CA ILE A 29 3.62 -24.48 0.43
C ILE A 29 5.15 -24.59 0.62
N TYR A 30 5.63 -25.68 1.21
CA TYR A 30 7.06 -25.89 1.44
C TYR A 30 7.84 -26.27 0.17
N HIS A 31 7.12 -26.69 -0.89
CA HIS A 31 7.71 -26.91 -2.20
C HIS A 31 8.00 -25.57 -2.91
N TYR A 32 7.07 -24.63 -2.84
CA TYR A 32 7.19 -23.30 -3.49
C TYR A 32 7.84 -22.25 -2.61
N PHE A 33 7.72 -22.37 -1.29
CA PHE A 33 8.23 -21.44 -0.29
C PHE A 33 8.91 -22.22 0.85
N PRO A 34 10.12 -22.75 0.61
CA PRO A 34 10.84 -23.55 1.60
C PRO A 34 11.17 -22.78 2.88
N GLY A 35 11.32 -21.44 2.80
CA GLY A 35 11.45 -20.53 3.94
C GLY A 35 10.15 -20.27 4.71
N GLY A 36 9.04 -20.90 4.28
CA GLY A 36 7.77 -20.85 4.99
C GLY A 36 7.09 -19.47 4.98
N LYS A 37 6.60 -19.03 6.17
CA LYS A 37 5.84 -17.80 6.30
C LYS A 37 6.64 -16.56 5.88
N ASP A 38 7.91 -16.49 6.24
CA ASP A 38 8.74 -15.32 5.99
C ASP A 38 8.97 -15.10 4.50
N GLU A 39 9.31 -16.16 3.76
CA GLU A 39 9.48 -16.10 2.30
C GLU A 39 8.18 -15.70 1.61
N LEU A 40 7.05 -16.24 2.08
CA LEU A 40 5.75 -15.91 1.54
C LEU A 40 5.33 -14.45 1.86
N VAL A 41 5.72 -13.93 3.02
CA VAL A 41 5.53 -12.53 3.39
C VAL A 41 6.41 -11.62 2.53
N THR A 42 7.68 -11.98 2.31
CA THR A 42 8.59 -11.28 1.40
C THR A 42 7.98 -11.18 0.01
N ALA A 43 7.55 -12.28 -0.57
CA ALA A 43 6.88 -12.31 -1.87
C ALA A 43 5.58 -11.48 -1.90
N ALA A 44 4.86 -11.38 -0.77
CA ALA A 44 3.67 -10.57 -0.67
C ALA A 44 3.98 -9.06 -0.63
N ILE A 45 5.06 -8.65 0.05
CA ILE A 45 5.55 -7.26 0.04
C ILE A 45 5.98 -6.88 -1.38
N ASP A 46 6.84 -7.69 -2.01
CA ASP A 46 7.32 -7.45 -3.37
C ASP A 46 6.15 -7.32 -4.35
N ARG A 47 5.18 -8.24 -4.29
CA ARG A 47 3.99 -8.17 -5.14
C ARG A 47 3.15 -6.93 -4.89
N THR A 48 3.02 -6.48 -3.65
CA THR A 48 2.25 -5.27 -3.30
C THR A 48 2.96 -4.04 -3.86
N LEU A 49 4.28 -3.96 -3.68
CA LEU A 49 5.09 -2.87 -4.21
C LEU A 49 5.06 -2.85 -5.74
N ASP A 50 5.21 -3.99 -6.42
CA ASP A 50 5.15 -4.08 -7.88
C ASP A 50 3.83 -3.52 -8.43
N VAL A 51 2.71 -3.87 -7.81
CA VAL A 51 1.39 -3.33 -8.21
C VAL A 51 1.32 -1.83 -7.98
N ALA A 52 1.85 -1.33 -6.86
CA ALA A 52 1.89 0.09 -6.57
C ALA A 52 2.75 0.85 -7.59
N LEU A 53 3.95 0.36 -7.90
CA LEU A 53 4.85 0.97 -8.88
C LEU A 53 4.27 0.95 -10.30
N GLN A 54 3.64 -0.15 -10.72
CA GLN A 54 2.93 -0.23 -12.00
C GLN A 54 1.76 0.76 -12.08
N THR A 55 1.02 0.91 -10.97
CA THR A 55 -0.06 1.88 -10.87
C THR A 55 0.46 3.31 -11.03
N LEU A 56 1.56 3.65 -10.35
CA LEU A 56 2.21 4.95 -10.48
C LEU A 56 2.71 5.19 -11.91
N GLU A 57 3.39 4.20 -12.51
CA GLU A 57 3.90 4.34 -13.87
C GLU A 57 2.80 4.60 -14.90
N SER A 58 1.61 4.05 -14.70
CA SER A 58 0.44 4.32 -15.54
C SER A 58 -0.04 5.79 -15.49
N MET A 59 0.45 6.56 -14.54
CA MET A 59 0.13 7.99 -14.37
C MET A 59 1.21 8.91 -14.96
N ARG A 60 2.32 8.36 -15.47
CA ARG A 60 3.43 9.16 -16.00
C ARG A 60 2.99 10.04 -17.15
N GLY A 61 3.37 11.34 -17.06
CA GLY A 61 3.04 12.33 -18.07
C GLY A 61 1.61 12.87 -18.05
N LEU A 62 0.81 12.47 -17.06
CA LEU A 62 -0.46 13.12 -16.80
C LEU A 62 -0.24 14.46 -16.07
N GLU A 63 -1.22 15.35 -16.14
CA GLU A 63 -1.25 16.57 -15.35
C GLU A 63 -1.24 16.27 -13.84
N LEU A 64 -0.63 17.13 -13.03
CA LEU A 64 -0.49 16.93 -11.58
C LEU A 64 -1.83 16.65 -10.89
N SER A 65 -2.88 17.36 -11.27
CA SER A 65 -4.23 17.18 -10.73
C SER A 65 -4.79 15.77 -11.00
N GLU A 66 -4.52 15.26 -12.20
CA GLU A 66 -4.94 13.91 -12.60
C GLU A 66 -4.14 12.83 -11.86
N ILE A 67 -2.83 13.03 -11.67
CA ILE A 67 -1.97 12.14 -10.88
C ILE A 67 -2.51 12.02 -9.46
N VAL A 68 -2.75 13.17 -8.79
CA VAL A 68 -3.28 13.19 -7.42
C VAL A 68 -4.64 12.49 -7.35
N ALA A 69 -5.52 12.75 -8.32
CA ALA A 69 -6.84 12.13 -8.39
C ALA A 69 -6.77 10.61 -8.54
N ARG A 70 -5.92 10.10 -9.45
CA ARG A 70 -5.75 8.65 -9.68
C ARG A 70 -5.07 7.96 -8.52
N PHE A 71 -4.10 8.63 -7.89
CA PHE A 71 -3.45 8.12 -6.70
C PHE A 71 -4.46 7.97 -5.55
N ALA A 72 -5.28 8.99 -5.30
CA ALA A 72 -6.40 8.92 -4.35
C ALA A 72 -7.37 7.77 -4.67
N ALA A 73 -7.79 7.65 -5.95
CA ALA A 73 -8.69 6.59 -6.38
C ALA A 73 -8.13 5.18 -6.14
N SER A 74 -6.82 4.98 -6.30
CA SER A 74 -6.18 3.69 -6.02
C SER A 74 -6.32 3.28 -4.55
N TRP A 75 -6.18 4.23 -3.63
CA TRP A 75 -6.34 4.03 -2.18
C TRP A 75 -7.81 3.87 -1.79
N ARG A 76 -8.69 4.72 -2.31
CA ARG A 76 -10.13 4.60 -2.11
C ARG A 76 -10.64 3.22 -2.51
N GLY A 77 -10.15 2.71 -3.63
CA GLY A 77 -10.48 1.39 -4.12
C GLY A 77 -10.10 0.24 -3.18
N ILE A 78 -9.16 0.41 -2.25
CA ILE A 78 -8.87 -0.58 -1.21
C ILE A 78 -10.08 -0.68 -0.26
N LEU A 79 -10.57 0.44 0.24
CA LEU A 79 -11.70 0.48 1.15
C LEU A 79 -12.98 -0.03 0.48
N GLU A 80 -13.26 0.40 -0.75
CA GLU A 80 -14.46 0.01 -1.50
C GLU A 80 -14.48 -1.49 -1.80
N ARG A 81 -13.40 -2.04 -2.38
CA ARG A 81 -13.33 -3.49 -2.71
C ARG A 81 -13.32 -4.41 -1.50
N THR A 82 -12.95 -3.91 -0.34
CA THR A 82 -12.85 -4.69 0.89
C THR A 82 -13.98 -4.38 1.88
N GLU A 83 -14.94 -3.53 1.51
CA GLU A 83 -16.01 -3.07 2.40
C GLU A 83 -15.42 -2.52 3.72
N CYS A 84 -14.38 -1.68 3.60
CA CYS A 84 -13.63 -1.10 4.71
C CYS A 84 -13.00 -2.13 5.68
N THR A 85 -12.71 -3.36 5.24
CA THR A 85 -12.01 -4.35 6.09
C THR A 85 -10.53 -4.51 5.75
N GLY A 86 -10.08 -3.99 4.60
CA GLY A 86 -8.71 -4.07 4.13
C GLY A 86 -7.86 -2.85 4.47
N ALA A 87 -6.54 -3.04 4.43
CA ALA A 87 -5.53 -2.02 4.57
C ALA A 87 -4.30 -2.37 3.71
N CYS A 88 -3.22 -1.59 3.79
CA CYS A 88 -1.97 -1.89 3.11
C CYS A 88 -1.28 -3.11 3.72
N ALA A 89 -0.90 -4.08 2.86
CA ALA A 89 -0.19 -5.28 3.32
C ALA A 89 1.24 -4.98 3.82
N ILE A 90 1.92 -3.97 3.22
CA ILE A 90 3.26 -3.54 3.65
C ILE A 90 3.17 -2.94 5.05
N MET A 91 2.19 -2.05 5.29
CA MET A 91 1.95 -1.48 6.62
C MET A 91 1.67 -2.57 7.66
N ALA A 92 0.86 -3.57 7.33
CA ALA A 92 0.56 -4.68 8.23
C ALA A 92 1.81 -5.45 8.68
N VAL A 93 2.81 -5.58 7.80
CA VAL A 93 4.10 -6.21 8.13
C VAL A 93 4.99 -5.26 8.92
N SER A 94 5.08 -3.99 8.55
CA SER A 94 5.92 -3.00 9.23
C SER A 94 5.57 -2.85 10.72
N VAL A 95 4.28 -2.92 11.04
CA VAL A 95 3.77 -2.79 12.43
C VAL A 95 3.72 -4.13 13.15
N GLY A 96 3.32 -5.21 12.46
CA GLY A 96 2.99 -6.48 13.09
C GLY A 96 4.08 -7.54 13.08
N ALA A 97 5.13 -7.41 12.26
CA ALA A 97 6.21 -8.39 12.23
C ALA A 97 7.10 -8.23 13.48
N ASP A 98 7.53 -9.35 14.02
CA ASP A 98 8.50 -9.43 15.11
C ASP A 98 9.96 -9.50 14.61
N LYS A 99 10.15 -9.94 13.35
CA LYS A 99 11.48 -10.10 12.74
C LYS A 99 12.01 -8.78 12.15
N PRO A 100 13.24 -8.36 12.57
CA PRO A 100 13.87 -7.14 12.05
C PRO A 100 14.01 -7.14 10.52
N GLU A 101 14.29 -8.29 9.91
CA GLU A 101 14.49 -8.43 8.46
C GLU A 101 13.20 -8.09 7.68
N LEU A 102 12.04 -8.53 8.16
CA LEU A 102 10.76 -8.23 7.54
C LEU A 102 10.37 -6.76 7.72
N LYS A 103 10.72 -6.16 8.87
CA LYS A 103 10.54 -4.72 9.09
C LYS A 103 11.42 -3.89 8.17
N ALA A 104 12.68 -4.29 8.00
CA ALA A 104 13.61 -3.62 7.09
C ALA A 104 13.13 -3.71 5.63
N LEU A 105 12.61 -4.87 5.21
CA LEU A 105 12.03 -5.05 3.88
C LEU A 105 10.81 -4.16 3.67
N ALA A 106 9.92 -4.04 4.65
CA ALA A 106 8.77 -3.15 4.58
C ALA A 106 9.19 -1.67 4.50
N ALA A 107 10.24 -1.28 5.24
CA ALA A 107 10.79 0.07 5.20
C ALA A 107 11.41 0.40 3.82
N ASP A 108 12.18 -0.53 3.24
CA ASP A 108 12.71 -0.40 1.87
C ASP A 108 11.59 -0.27 0.84
N ALA A 109 10.56 -1.09 0.96
CA ALA A 109 9.41 -1.03 0.07
C ALA A 109 8.71 0.35 0.12
N PHE A 110 8.52 0.93 1.29
CA PHE A 110 7.98 2.28 1.42
C PHE A 110 8.90 3.33 0.81
N ALA A 111 10.21 3.29 1.07
CA ALA A 111 11.18 4.23 0.50
C ALA A 111 11.14 4.20 -1.04
N ARG A 112 11.13 3.02 -1.64
CA ARG A 112 11.00 2.85 -3.11
C ARG A 112 9.67 3.38 -3.64
N TRP A 113 8.59 3.21 -2.89
CA TRP A 113 7.28 3.74 -3.27
C TRP A 113 7.25 5.27 -3.21
N GLU A 114 7.82 5.86 -2.16
CA GLU A 114 7.96 7.31 -2.00
C GLU A 114 8.79 7.94 -3.14
N ASP A 115 9.93 7.34 -3.47
CA ASP A 115 10.80 7.80 -4.56
C ASP A 115 10.07 7.73 -5.91
N ALA A 116 9.40 6.62 -6.20
CA ALA A 116 8.62 6.46 -7.42
C ALA A 116 7.47 7.47 -7.51
N LEU A 117 6.74 7.71 -6.43
CA LEU A 117 5.68 8.70 -6.39
C LEU A 117 6.24 10.12 -6.61
N ALA A 118 7.39 10.45 -6.01
CA ALA A 118 8.06 11.72 -6.23
C ALA A 118 8.44 11.92 -7.70
N ASP A 119 8.91 10.87 -8.38
CA ASP A 119 9.21 10.90 -9.82
C ASP A 119 7.96 11.15 -10.67
N ILE A 120 6.87 10.49 -10.33
CA ILE A 120 5.60 10.66 -11.03
C ILE A 120 5.03 12.07 -10.83
N LEU A 121 5.08 12.60 -9.60
CA LEU A 121 4.67 13.99 -9.32
C LEU A 121 5.50 15.00 -10.13
N ARG A 122 6.81 14.77 -10.27
CA ARG A 122 7.68 15.60 -11.12
C ARG A 122 7.30 15.52 -12.59
N SER A 123 6.96 14.34 -13.08
CA SER A 123 6.50 14.17 -14.46
C SER A 123 5.23 14.93 -14.78
N GLY A 124 4.40 15.21 -13.76
CA GLY A 124 3.17 16.01 -13.84
C GLY A 124 3.37 17.52 -13.60
N GLY A 125 4.62 17.98 -13.51
CA GLY A 125 4.95 19.41 -13.37
C GLY A 125 5.27 19.86 -11.95
N MET A 126 5.32 18.97 -10.95
CA MET A 126 5.75 19.36 -9.61
C MET A 126 7.25 19.71 -9.59
N PRO A 127 7.67 20.84 -8.96
CA PRO A 127 9.07 21.16 -8.80
C PRO A 127 9.86 20.06 -8.09
N ALA A 128 11.08 19.78 -8.54
CA ALA A 128 11.96 18.78 -7.92
C ALA A 128 12.20 19.08 -6.43
N ALA A 129 12.37 20.37 -6.10
CA ALA A 129 12.48 20.81 -4.72
C ALA A 129 11.13 20.59 -4.00
N GLY A 130 11.09 19.59 -3.12
CA GLY A 130 9.91 19.27 -2.33
C GLY A 130 9.07 18.09 -2.84
N SER A 131 9.33 17.56 -4.04
CA SER A 131 8.57 16.43 -4.59
C SER A 131 8.58 15.19 -3.68
N LEU A 132 9.74 14.86 -3.09
CA LEU A 132 9.84 13.75 -2.14
C LEU A 132 9.03 14.02 -0.87
N LYS A 133 9.10 15.22 -0.29
CA LYS A 133 8.27 15.57 0.87
C LYS A 133 6.79 15.48 0.56
N GLN A 134 6.40 15.88 -0.64
CA GLN A 134 5.01 15.78 -1.08
C GLN A 134 4.57 14.32 -1.28
N ALA A 135 5.44 13.48 -1.83
CA ALA A 135 5.19 12.03 -1.95
C ALA A 135 5.02 11.38 -0.58
N GLN A 136 5.92 11.68 0.36
CA GLN A 136 5.83 11.21 1.75
C GLN A 136 4.55 11.66 2.44
N PHE A 137 4.17 12.93 2.25
CA PHE A 137 2.91 13.45 2.79
C PHE A 137 1.70 12.71 2.21
N LEU A 138 1.62 12.56 0.89
CA LEU A 138 0.50 11.88 0.22
C LEU A 138 0.38 10.42 0.66
N LEU A 139 1.50 9.69 0.67
CA LEU A 139 1.52 8.28 1.08
C LEU A 139 1.07 8.13 2.54
N SER A 140 1.62 8.94 3.45
CA SER A 140 1.27 8.91 4.87
C SER A 140 -0.19 9.29 5.13
N ALA A 141 -0.70 10.30 4.42
CA ALA A 141 -2.07 10.78 4.58
C ALA A 141 -3.10 9.71 4.12
N TYR A 142 -2.88 9.09 2.96
CA TYR A 142 -3.80 8.07 2.47
C TYR A 142 -3.69 6.74 3.24
N GLU A 143 -2.49 6.34 3.70
CA GLU A 143 -2.33 5.21 4.63
C GLU A 143 -3.14 5.45 5.91
N GLY A 144 -3.00 6.64 6.50
CA GLY A 144 -3.78 7.03 7.68
C GLY A 144 -5.28 7.06 7.42
N ALA A 145 -5.72 7.62 6.29
CA ALA A 145 -7.12 7.68 5.89
C ALA A 145 -7.72 6.28 5.71
N VAL A 146 -6.98 5.35 5.08
CA VAL A 146 -7.41 3.96 4.94
C VAL A 146 -7.50 3.25 6.29
N LEU A 147 -6.53 3.45 7.17
CA LEU A 147 -6.53 2.84 8.51
C LEU A 147 -7.72 3.32 9.35
N LEU A 148 -8.00 4.62 9.34
CA LEU A 148 -9.13 5.22 10.06
C LEU A 148 -10.47 4.84 9.41
N GLY A 149 -10.56 4.83 8.08
CA GLY A 149 -11.74 4.40 7.35
C GLY A 149 -12.10 2.93 7.65
N ARG A 150 -11.07 2.07 7.73
CA ARG A 150 -11.23 0.69 8.18
C ARG A 150 -11.74 0.60 9.61
N ALA A 151 -11.14 1.34 10.55
CA ALA A 151 -11.53 1.31 11.96
C ALA A 151 -12.97 1.79 12.18
N GLN A 152 -13.44 2.74 11.37
CA GLN A 152 -14.77 3.33 11.44
C GLN A 152 -15.79 2.67 10.50
N HIS A 153 -15.38 1.69 9.67
CA HIS A 153 -16.19 1.12 8.60
C HIS A 153 -16.87 2.18 7.73
N SER A 154 -16.11 3.23 7.34
CA SER A 154 -16.64 4.40 6.65
C SER A 154 -15.61 5.02 5.72
N LEU A 155 -16.07 5.55 4.58
CA LEU A 155 -15.27 6.35 3.67
C LEU A 155 -15.13 7.83 4.09
N ALA A 156 -15.90 8.29 5.09
CA ALA A 156 -15.99 9.70 5.43
C ALA A 156 -14.64 10.35 5.78
N VAL A 157 -13.76 9.63 6.52
CA VAL A 157 -12.42 10.13 6.83
C VAL A 157 -11.55 10.20 5.58
N PHE A 158 -11.66 9.20 4.70
CA PHE A 158 -10.93 9.20 3.43
C PHE A 158 -11.34 10.39 2.57
N ASP A 159 -12.64 10.64 2.43
CA ASP A 159 -13.17 11.75 1.64
C ASP A 159 -12.72 13.11 2.18
N ALA A 160 -12.73 13.30 3.51
CA ALA A 160 -12.25 14.53 4.14
C ALA A 160 -10.74 14.74 3.91
N VAL A 161 -9.93 13.70 4.01
CA VAL A 161 -8.47 13.79 3.74
C VAL A 161 -8.21 14.11 2.28
N ASP A 162 -8.91 13.45 1.33
CA ASP A 162 -8.75 13.69 -0.10
C ASP A 162 -9.16 15.13 -0.48
N GLU A 163 -10.23 15.67 0.08
CA GLU A 163 -10.65 17.07 -0.11
C GLU A 163 -9.57 18.06 0.32
N VAL A 164 -8.98 17.86 1.51
CA VAL A 164 -7.89 18.70 2.01
C VAL A 164 -6.64 18.59 1.15
N ILE A 165 -6.27 17.38 0.72
CA ILE A 165 -5.14 17.16 -0.18
C ILE A 165 -5.32 17.92 -1.49
N ARG A 166 -6.47 17.77 -2.15
CA ARG A 166 -6.76 18.45 -3.43
C ARG A 166 -6.70 19.96 -3.27
N SER A 167 -7.28 20.51 -2.20
CA SER A 167 -7.28 21.95 -1.97
C SER A 167 -5.90 22.53 -1.67
N THR A 168 -4.99 21.76 -1.06
CA THR A 168 -3.66 22.24 -0.67
C THR A 168 -2.57 21.94 -1.69
N VAL A 169 -2.61 20.78 -2.35
CA VAL A 169 -1.58 20.36 -3.30
C VAL A 169 -1.75 21.02 -4.66
N LEU A 170 -3.00 21.29 -5.06
CA LEU A 170 -3.32 21.88 -6.36
C LEU A 170 -3.47 23.41 -6.34
N ALA A 171 -3.47 24.04 -5.16
CA ALA A 171 -3.54 25.48 -5.02
C ALA A 171 -2.20 26.23 -5.22
N ARG A 172 -1.15 25.57 -5.74
CA ARG A 172 0.21 26.13 -5.90
C ARG A 172 0.51 26.48 -7.35
#